data_b922328c79ff5a272df3d12115a613da
#
_entry.id   b922328c79ff5a272df3d12115a613da
#
_cell.length_a   1.000
_cell.length_b   1.000
_cell.length_c   1.000
_cell.angle_alpha   90.00
_cell.angle_beta   90.00
_cell.angle_gamma   90.00
#
_symmetry.space_group_name_H-M   'P 1'
#
loop_
_entity.id
_entity.type
_entity.pdbx_description
1 polymer ?
#
loop_
_entity_poly.entity_id
_entity_poly.type
_entity_poly.pdbx_seq_one_letter_code
_entity_poly.pdbx_strand_id
1 'polypeptide(L)'
;MIMDFNNLTDLMKQLDEQIAETLKVDVGNTAKEIMKDKIQEEVYSVYSPTVYQRQGEHGGLTDDENIEVRMIAKDTVSIESKRMDDGRNVSEIVETGQGYQYSFPYAGVARPFTEATREELENSGVVEAILYKGLRKKGLDVQK
;
A
#
# COMPACT_ATOMS: atom_id res chain seq x y z
N MET A 1 7.20 19.14 19.77
CA MET A 1 6.68 18.70 21.08
C MET A 1 7.81 18.16 21.93
N ILE A 2 7.85 18.57 23.18
CA ILE A 2 8.84 18.06 24.14
C ILE A 2 8.18 16.98 24.98
N MET A 3 8.85 15.85 25.11
CA MET A 3 8.37 14.74 25.93
C MET A 3 9.38 14.42 27.02
N ASP A 4 8.88 14.27 28.23
CA ASP A 4 9.68 13.88 29.38
C ASP A 4 9.35 12.46 29.79
N PHE A 5 10.39 11.69 30.13
CA PHE A 5 10.25 10.29 30.50
C PHE A 5 10.92 10.03 31.84
N ASN A 6 10.19 9.39 32.72
CA ASN A 6 10.69 9.10 34.08
C ASN A 6 11.59 7.86 34.12
N ASN A 7 11.48 6.99 33.11
CA ASN A 7 12.28 5.77 33.02
C ASN A 7 12.39 5.26 31.60
N LEU A 8 13.29 4.30 31.38
CA LEU A 8 13.57 3.74 30.07
C LEU A 8 12.37 2.99 29.50
N THR A 9 11.59 2.31 30.33
CA THR A 9 10.41 1.56 29.88
C THR A 9 9.38 2.48 29.24
N ASP A 10 9.09 3.62 29.86
CA ASP A 10 8.15 4.61 29.31
C ASP A 10 8.66 5.21 28.01
N LEU A 11 9.96 5.50 27.93
CA LEU A 11 10.59 6.00 26.72
C LEU A 11 10.44 5.01 25.57
N MET A 12 10.75 3.74 25.79
CA MET A 12 10.66 2.71 24.77
C MET A 12 9.21 2.53 24.28
N LYS A 13 8.25 2.55 25.20
CA LYS A 13 6.85 2.45 24.84
C LYS A 13 6.40 3.61 23.94
N GLN A 14 6.78 4.84 24.28
CA GLN A 14 6.43 6.02 23.49
C GLN A 14 7.08 6.00 22.11
N LEU A 15 8.33 5.55 22.01
CA LEU A 15 9.00 5.40 20.73
C LEU A 15 8.29 4.36 19.85
N ASP A 16 7.94 3.21 20.40
CA ASP A 16 7.22 2.17 19.67
C ASP A 16 5.87 2.67 19.16
N GLU A 17 5.12 3.40 19.97
CA GLU A 17 3.83 3.96 19.58
C GLU A 17 3.97 4.98 18.43
N GLN A 18 4.99 5.83 18.49
CA GLN A 18 5.22 6.85 17.46
C GLN A 18 5.71 6.26 16.14
N ILE A 19 6.55 5.24 16.22
CA ILE A 19 6.99 4.51 15.03
C ILE A 19 5.78 3.81 14.39
N ALA A 20 4.97 3.12 15.18
CA ALA A 20 3.78 2.42 14.67
C ALA A 20 2.79 3.39 14.00
N GLU A 21 2.53 4.53 14.62
CA GLU A 21 1.62 5.52 14.04
C GLU A 21 2.16 6.09 12.73
N THR A 22 3.45 6.41 12.67
CA THR A 22 4.09 6.93 11.46
C THR A 22 4.07 5.90 10.35
N LEU A 23 4.33 4.63 10.64
CA LEU A 23 4.24 3.56 9.67
C LEU A 23 2.81 3.40 9.15
N LYS A 24 1.83 3.37 10.05
CA LYS A 24 0.44 3.14 9.66
C LYS A 24 -0.12 4.32 8.84
N VAL A 25 0.09 5.54 9.28
CA VAL A 25 -0.52 6.73 8.67
C VAL A 25 0.36 7.25 7.54
N ASP A 26 1.57 7.69 7.83
CA ASP A 26 2.39 8.40 6.84
C ASP A 26 2.93 7.46 5.78
N VAL A 27 3.57 6.37 6.17
CA VAL A 27 4.10 5.37 5.24
C VAL A 27 2.96 4.62 4.55
N GLY A 28 1.95 4.22 5.31
CA GLY A 28 0.81 3.49 4.78
C GLY A 28 0.05 4.27 3.70
N ASN A 29 -0.23 5.54 3.94
CA ASN A 29 -0.93 6.37 2.95
C ASN A 29 -0.09 6.60 1.71
N THR A 30 1.22 6.82 1.86
CA THR A 30 2.13 6.97 0.72
C THR A 30 2.18 5.69 -0.10
N ALA A 31 2.30 4.53 0.54
CA ALA A 31 2.33 3.24 -0.14
C ALA A 31 1.02 2.96 -0.88
N LYS A 32 -0.12 3.33 -0.28
CA LYS A 32 -1.43 3.21 -0.92
C LYS A 32 -1.49 4.03 -2.22
N GLU A 33 -1.02 5.28 -2.18
CA GLU A 33 -1.00 6.13 -3.38
C GLU A 33 -0.07 5.57 -4.45
N ILE A 34 1.08 5.05 -4.07
CA ILE A 34 2.00 4.39 -5.01
C ILE A 34 1.33 3.16 -5.64
N MET A 35 0.62 2.35 -4.85
CA MET A 35 -0.12 1.21 -5.38
C MET A 35 -1.17 1.64 -6.41
N LYS A 36 -1.91 2.72 -6.15
CA LYS A 36 -2.87 3.26 -7.12
C LYS A 36 -2.18 3.68 -8.41
N ASP A 37 -1.02 4.32 -8.32
CA ASP A 37 -0.24 4.71 -9.49
C ASP A 37 0.20 3.47 -10.29
N LYS A 38 0.63 2.41 -9.60
CA LYS A 38 1.02 1.16 -10.26
C LYS A 38 -0.17 0.43 -10.89
N ILE A 39 -1.34 0.48 -10.27
CA ILE A 39 -2.57 -0.03 -10.87
C ILE A 39 -2.85 0.72 -12.18
N GLN A 40 -2.71 2.04 -12.17
CA GLN A 40 -2.90 2.84 -13.37
C GLN A 40 -1.90 2.45 -14.46
N GLU A 41 -0.62 2.31 -14.12
CA GLU A 41 0.44 2.00 -15.07
C GLU A 41 0.38 0.56 -15.61
N GLU A 42 0.21 -0.42 -14.72
CA GLU A 42 0.34 -1.84 -15.04
C GLU A 42 -0.99 -2.48 -15.49
N VAL A 43 -2.11 -1.91 -15.11
CA VAL A 43 -3.43 -2.51 -15.35
C VAL A 43 -4.27 -1.64 -16.28
N TYR A 44 -4.57 -0.41 -15.87
CA TYR A 44 -5.55 0.40 -16.58
C TYR A 44 -5.02 0.96 -17.90
N SER A 45 -3.76 1.37 -17.96
CA SER A 45 -3.19 1.95 -19.17
C SER A 45 -2.86 0.92 -20.25
N VAL A 46 -2.69 -0.35 -19.89
CA VAL A 46 -2.29 -1.39 -20.85
C VAL A 46 -3.47 -2.01 -21.60
N TYR A 47 -4.69 -1.84 -21.11
CA TYR A 47 -5.88 -2.42 -21.74
C TYR A 47 -7.12 -1.59 -21.41
N SER A 48 -7.89 -1.25 -22.45
CA SER A 48 -9.18 -0.57 -22.30
C SER A 48 -10.31 -1.56 -22.60
N PRO A 49 -11.16 -1.89 -21.62
CA PRO A 49 -12.27 -2.82 -21.84
C PRO A 49 -13.29 -2.24 -22.81
N THR A 50 -13.84 -3.11 -23.67
CA THR A 50 -14.84 -2.73 -24.68
C THR A 50 -16.25 -3.21 -24.33
N VAL A 51 -16.36 -4.15 -23.37
CA VAL A 51 -17.64 -4.80 -23.01
C VAL A 51 -18.21 -4.28 -21.71
N TYR A 52 -17.35 -3.79 -20.79
CA TYR A 52 -17.77 -3.30 -19.50
C TYR A 52 -17.03 -1.99 -19.18
N GLN A 53 -17.54 -1.26 -18.19
CA GLN A 53 -16.88 -0.05 -17.69
C GLN A 53 -16.17 -0.36 -16.36
N ARG A 54 -14.91 0.08 -16.24
CA ARG A 54 -14.15 -0.07 -14.98
C ARG A 54 -14.73 0.80 -13.89
N GLN A 55 -14.74 0.27 -12.68
CA GLN A 55 -15.21 0.99 -11.51
C GLN A 55 -14.15 1.94 -10.93
N GLY A 56 -12.86 1.60 -11.10
CA GLY A 56 -11.75 2.46 -10.69
C GLY A 56 -11.81 2.82 -9.21
N GLU A 57 -11.98 4.11 -8.91
CA GLU A 57 -12.03 4.62 -7.53
C GLU A 57 -13.37 4.36 -6.83
N HIS A 58 -14.37 3.90 -7.57
CA HIS A 58 -15.73 3.65 -7.05
C HIS A 58 -16.04 2.15 -7.08
N GLY A 59 -15.34 1.38 -6.26
CA GLY A 59 -15.49 -0.06 -6.14
C GLY A 59 -14.46 -0.89 -6.90
N GLY A 60 -13.57 -0.26 -7.67
CA GLY A 60 -12.53 -0.94 -8.43
C GLY A 60 -11.22 -1.10 -7.66
N LEU A 61 -10.16 -1.42 -8.38
CA LEU A 61 -8.84 -1.64 -7.77
C LEU A 61 -8.27 -0.39 -7.11
N THR A 62 -8.59 0.81 -7.61
CA THR A 62 -8.09 2.06 -7.04
C THR A 62 -9.00 2.66 -5.98
N ASP A 63 -10.07 1.97 -5.59
CA ASP A 63 -10.89 2.39 -4.45
C ASP A 63 -10.09 2.20 -3.15
N ASP A 64 -10.07 3.23 -2.32
CA ASP A 64 -9.38 3.19 -1.02
C ASP A 64 -9.81 2.01 -0.16
N GLU A 65 -11.09 1.64 -0.20
CA GLU A 65 -11.61 0.54 0.58
C GLU A 65 -11.08 -0.83 0.14
N ASN A 66 -10.58 -0.92 -1.08
CA ASN A 66 -10.00 -2.15 -1.63
C ASN A 66 -8.49 -2.24 -1.44
N ILE A 67 -7.86 -1.23 -0.86
CA ILE A 67 -6.44 -1.25 -0.50
C ILE A 67 -6.33 -1.09 1.00
N GLU A 68 -5.97 -2.18 1.68
CA GLU A 68 -5.89 -2.21 3.14
C GLU A 68 -4.49 -1.89 3.63
N VAL A 69 -4.42 -0.98 4.60
CA VAL A 69 -3.21 -0.67 5.35
C VAL A 69 -3.41 -1.21 6.76
N ARG A 70 -2.54 -2.11 7.20
CA ARG A 70 -2.70 -2.78 8.48
C ARG A 70 -1.35 -3.00 9.16
N MET A 71 -1.29 -2.74 10.47
CA MET A 71 -0.13 -3.12 11.28
C MET A 71 -0.19 -4.62 11.57
N ILE A 72 0.84 -5.35 11.19
CA ILE A 72 0.97 -6.79 11.47
C ILE A 72 1.94 -7.07 12.61
N ALA A 73 2.71 -6.07 13.02
CA ALA A 73 3.58 -6.08 14.19
C ALA A 73 3.78 -4.63 14.61
N LYS A 74 4.40 -4.39 15.75
CA LYS A 74 4.61 -3.03 16.26
C LYS A 74 5.49 -2.16 15.35
N ASP A 75 6.30 -2.79 14.52
CA ASP A 75 7.26 -2.14 13.63
C ASP A 75 7.04 -2.50 12.15
N THR A 76 5.91 -3.10 11.80
CA THR A 76 5.67 -3.61 10.45
C THR A 76 4.27 -3.25 9.98
N VAL A 77 4.18 -2.54 8.86
CA VAL A 77 2.92 -2.21 8.20
C VAL A 77 2.78 -3.03 6.92
N SER A 78 1.57 -3.49 6.65
CA SER A 78 1.21 -4.25 5.45
C SER A 78 0.28 -3.43 4.58
N ILE A 79 0.52 -3.46 3.26
CA ILE A 79 -0.34 -2.85 2.25
C ILE A 79 -0.82 -3.98 1.35
N GLU A 80 -2.13 -4.12 1.21
CA GLU A 80 -2.71 -5.23 0.46
C GLU A 80 -3.89 -4.77 -0.40
N SER A 81 -3.91 -5.19 -1.66
CA SER A 81 -5.07 -5.02 -2.53
C SER A 81 -6.03 -6.19 -2.30
N LYS A 82 -7.30 -5.87 -2.00
CA LYS A 82 -8.28 -6.85 -1.53
C LYS A 82 -9.61 -6.76 -2.29
N ARG A 83 -9.59 -6.40 -3.54
CA ARG A 83 -10.84 -6.30 -4.30
C ARG A 83 -11.45 -7.67 -4.52
N MET A 84 -12.68 -7.83 -4.06
CA MET A 84 -13.49 -9.03 -4.25
C MET A 84 -14.69 -8.68 -5.14
N ASP A 85 -15.09 -9.60 -5.98
CA ASP A 85 -16.28 -9.48 -6.80
C ASP A 85 -16.88 -10.87 -7.02
N ASP A 86 -18.14 -11.03 -6.63
CA ASP A 86 -18.87 -12.29 -6.73
C ASP A 86 -18.10 -13.48 -6.14
N GLY A 87 -17.51 -13.27 -4.94
CA GLY A 87 -16.74 -14.28 -4.23
C GLY A 87 -15.35 -14.55 -4.78
N ARG A 88 -14.92 -13.80 -5.81
CA ARG A 88 -13.64 -13.99 -6.45
C ARG A 88 -12.65 -12.89 -6.05
N ASN A 89 -11.41 -13.25 -5.83
CA ASN A 89 -10.35 -12.28 -5.54
C ASN A 89 -9.85 -11.64 -6.82
N VAL A 90 -10.43 -10.51 -7.20
CA VAL A 90 -10.10 -9.80 -8.43
C VAL A 90 -8.65 -9.29 -8.42
N SER A 91 -8.17 -8.84 -7.26
CA SER A 91 -6.78 -8.37 -7.13
C SER A 91 -5.79 -9.47 -7.51
N GLU A 92 -5.98 -10.69 -7.00
CA GLU A 92 -5.11 -11.82 -7.34
C GLU A 92 -5.22 -12.23 -8.79
N ILE A 93 -6.44 -12.25 -9.33
CA ILE A 93 -6.67 -12.61 -10.73
C ILE A 93 -5.94 -11.66 -11.67
N VAL A 94 -6.01 -10.35 -11.40
CA VAL A 94 -5.31 -9.34 -12.21
C VAL A 94 -3.80 -9.48 -12.05
N GLU A 95 -3.33 -9.66 -10.82
CA GLU A 95 -1.91 -9.78 -10.51
C GLU A 95 -1.27 -10.95 -11.26
N THR A 96 -1.92 -12.10 -11.22
CA THR A 96 -1.37 -13.35 -11.78
C THR A 96 -1.78 -13.60 -13.23
N GLY A 97 -2.88 -12.99 -13.68
CA GLY A 97 -3.48 -13.27 -14.98
C GLY A 97 -4.28 -14.57 -15.01
N GLN A 98 -4.42 -15.25 -13.87
CA GLN A 98 -5.08 -16.55 -13.78
C GLN A 98 -6.46 -16.42 -13.12
N GLY A 99 -7.43 -17.21 -13.60
CA GLY A 99 -8.76 -17.26 -12.99
C GLY A 99 -9.84 -16.47 -13.73
N TYR A 100 -9.54 -15.93 -14.90
CA TYR A 100 -10.55 -15.28 -15.74
C TYR A 100 -11.53 -16.31 -16.29
N GLN A 101 -12.81 -15.93 -16.35
CA GLN A 101 -13.88 -16.79 -16.86
C GLN A 101 -14.18 -16.55 -18.33
N TYR A 102 -13.46 -15.63 -18.97
CA TYR A 102 -13.64 -15.28 -20.38
C TYR A 102 -12.29 -15.04 -21.03
N SER A 103 -12.28 -15.11 -22.37
CA SER A 103 -11.07 -14.84 -23.15
C SER A 103 -10.95 -13.36 -23.48
N PHE A 104 -9.77 -12.80 -23.27
CA PHE A 104 -9.40 -11.43 -23.66
C PHE A 104 -7.87 -11.35 -23.67
N PRO A 105 -7.28 -10.25 -24.20
CA PRO A 105 -5.81 -10.20 -24.39
C PRO A 105 -4.96 -10.48 -23.14
N TYR A 106 -5.48 -10.21 -21.93
CA TYR A 106 -4.73 -10.43 -20.70
C TYR A 106 -5.17 -11.65 -19.89
N ALA A 107 -6.07 -12.49 -20.44
CA ALA A 107 -6.37 -13.79 -19.84
C ALA A 107 -5.10 -14.66 -19.93
N GLY A 108 -4.58 -15.06 -18.78
CA GLY A 108 -3.31 -15.80 -18.68
C GLY A 108 -2.07 -14.91 -18.71
N VAL A 109 -2.22 -13.59 -18.73
CA VAL A 109 -1.10 -12.64 -18.74
C VAL A 109 -1.14 -11.82 -17.46
N ALA A 110 -0.09 -11.91 -16.65
CA ALA A 110 0.01 -11.17 -15.40
C ALA A 110 0.11 -9.66 -15.63
N ARG A 111 -0.57 -8.90 -14.78
CA ARG A 111 -0.41 -7.45 -14.67
C ARG A 111 -0.04 -7.15 -13.22
N PRO A 112 1.26 -7.34 -12.84
CA PRO A 112 1.68 -7.47 -11.45
C PRO A 112 1.86 -6.11 -10.75
N PHE A 113 0.77 -5.43 -10.47
CA PHE A 113 0.78 -4.11 -9.84
C PHE A 113 1.27 -4.15 -8.40
N THR A 114 1.00 -5.23 -7.66
CA THR A 114 1.51 -5.38 -6.28
C THR A 114 3.03 -5.53 -6.28
N GLU A 115 3.57 -6.36 -7.17
CA GLU A 115 5.01 -6.51 -7.30
C GLU A 115 5.68 -5.20 -7.74
N ALA A 116 5.07 -4.48 -8.68
CA ALA A 116 5.56 -3.17 -9.11
C ALA A 116 5.56 -2.16 -7.95
N THR A 117 4.53 -2.19 -7.11
CA THR A 117 4.46 -1.36 -5.89
C THR A 117 5.60 -1.70 -4.94
N ARG A 118 5.83 -3.00 -4.70
CA ARG A 118 6.92 -3.46 -3.84
C ARG A 118 8.28 -2.97 -4.33
N GLU A 119 8.54 -3.12 -5.62
CA GLU A 119 9.79 -2.68 -6.22
C GLU A 119 10.01 -1.17 -6.07
N GLU A 120 8.96 -0.38 -6.28
CA GLU A 120 9.04 1.08 -6.11
C GLU A 120 9.34 1.44 -4.65
N LEU A 121 8.66 0.81 -3.70
CA LEU A 121 8.89 1.07 -2.28
C LEU A 121 10.30 0.68 -1.84
N GLU A 122 10.84 -0.41 -2.38
CA GLU A 122 12.21 -0.87 -2.04
C GLU A 122 13.30 -0.01 -2.67
N ASN A 123 13.09 0.46 -3.90
CA ASN A 123 14.17 1.05 -4.70
C ASN A 123 14.20 2.58 -4.69
N SER A 124 13.07 3.24 -4.37
CA SER A 124 12.97 4.70 -4.43
C SER A 124 13.51 5.42 -3.19
N GLY A 125 13.61 4.73 -2.05
CA GLY A 125 13.96 5.35 -0.77
C GLY A 125 12.81 6.14 -0.15
N VAL A 126 11.60 6.05 -0.72
CA VAL A 126 10.46 6.85 -0.25
C VAL A 126 10.03 6.46 1.17
N VAL A 127 10.11 5.18 1.52
CA VAL A 127 9.71 4.69 2.85
C VAL A 127 10.58 5.33 3.93
N GLU A 128 11.89 5.30 3.76
CA GLU A 128 12.84 5.90 4.70
C GLU A 128 12.62 7.42 4.79
N ALA A 129 12.41 8.08 3.67
CA ALA A 129 12.20 9.53 3.64
C ALA A 129 10.92 9.93 4.39
N ILE A 130 9.83 9.22 4.17
CA ILE A 130 8.54 9.51 4.83
C ILE A 130 8.60 9.16 6.31
N LEU A 131 9.23 8.04 6.67
CA LEU A 131 9.41 7.65 8.07
C LEU A 131 10.23 8.70 8.82
N TYR A 132 11.36 9.11 8.24
CA TYR A 132 12.22 10.16 8.80
C TYR A 132 11.44 11.46 9.04
N LYS A 133 10.74 11.94 8.01
CA LYS A 133 9.96 13.17 8.08
C LYS A 133 8.83 13.10 9.11
N GLY A 134 8.13 11.98 9.16
CA GLY A 134 7.02 11.78 10.09
C GLY A 134 7.48 11.73 11.54
N LEU A 135 8.59 11.05 11.83
CA LEU A 135 9.15 10.99 13.17
C LEU A 135 9.67 12.35 13.62
N ARG A 136 10.31 13.11 12.74
CA ARG A 136 10.77 14.46 13.07
C ARG A 136 9.62 15.41 13.39
N LYS A 137 8.49 15.28 12.70
CA LYS A 137 7.29 16.06 13.02
C LYS A 137 6.75 15.77 14.42
N LYS A 138 6.98 14.57 14.93
CA LYS A 138 6.56 14.16 16.28
C LYS A 138 7.57 14.56 17.36
N GLY A 139 8.59 15.32 17.01
CA GLY A 139 9.58 15.83 17.97
C GLY A 139 10.75 14.91 18.23
N LEU A 140 10.91 13.84 17.44
CA LEU A 140 12.04 12.92 17.57
C LEU A 140 13.23 13.41 16.74
N ASP A 141 14.43 13.33 17.32
CA ASP A 141 15.68 13.67 16.62
C ASP A 141 16.21 12.40 15.93
N VAL A 142 15.83 12.25 14.66
CA VAL A 142 16.15 11.06 13.88
C VAL A 142 17.28 11.39 12.91
N GLN A 143 18.27 10.51 12.85
CA GLN A 143 19.40 10.61 11.92
C GLN A 143 19.16 9.67 10.75
N LYS A 144 19.46 10.14 9.54
CA LYS A 144 19.43 9.28 8.37
C LYS A 144 20.61 8.32 8.34
#